data_0bd6ab1692626e9a1bbbcacd4e08cb5d
#
_entry.id   0bd6ab1692626e9a1bbbcacd4e08cb5d
#
_cell.length_a   1.000
_cell.length_b   1.000
_cell.length_c   1.000
_cell.angle_alpha   90.00
_cell.angle_beta   90.00
_cell.angle_gamma   90.00
#
_symmetry.space_group_name_H-M   'P 1'
#
loop_
_entity.id
_entity.type
_entity.pdbx_description
1 polymer ?
#
loop_
_entity_poly.entity_id
_entity_poly.type
_entity_poly.pdbx_seq_one_letter_code
_entity_poly.pdbx_strand_id
1 'polypeptide(L)'
;LPISMRVLFSGALCLLGLGYLFAAIYVFAAHSGADGLPGLSVDDIKITYSGSAETTQLQSALQGPMSGMLPQKDLAEMLEWIREGANKRTYTASIEAIVETNCLSCHDGSNPHLSNLDGFENVSEVVAQDTGADLSSVVRVSHIHLFGLTFILCVIVFVFSHAYMRPVWLKSLVIA
;
A
#
# COMPACT_ATOMS: atom_id res chain seq x y z
N LEU A 1 -17.98 -35.13 9.86
CA LEU A 1 -16.66 -35.03 9.26
C LEU A 1 -15.64 -35.81 10.05
N PRO A 2 -14.75 -36.60 9.41
CA PRO A 2 -13.61 -37.25 10.05
C PRO A 2 -12.71 -36.24 10.78
N ILE A 3 -11.99 -36.68 11.81
CA ILE A 3 -11.12 -35.82 12.61
C ILE A 3 -10.08 -35.13 11.72
N SER A 4 -9.47 -35.85 10.74
CA SER A 4 -8.50 -35.32 9.78
C SER A 4 -9.05 -34.12 9.02
N MET A 5 -10.30 -34.18 8.56
CA MET A 5 -10.94 -33.07 7.84
C MET A 5 -11.25 -31.87 8.74
N ARG A 6 -11.60 -32.12 10.02
CA ARG A 6 -11.79 -31.03 10.98
C ARG A 6 -10.49 -30.30 11.25
N VAL A 7 -9.40 -31.03 11.43
CA VAL A 7 -8.05 -30.45 11.63
C VAL A 7 -7.62 -29.66 10.41
N LEU A 8 -7.78 -30.23 9.19
CA LEU A 8 -7.46 -29.56 7.95
C LEU A 8 -8.21 -28.24 7.79
N PHE A 9 -9.53 -28.25 7.96
CA PHE A 9 -10.37 -27.06 7.79
C PHE A 9 -10.07 -26.00 8.85
N SER A 10 -9.90 -26.40 10.11
CA SER A 10 -9.53 -25.47 11.18
C SER A 10 -8.16 -24.83 10.90
N GLY A 11 -7.19 -25.61 10.50
CA GLY A 11 -5.86 -25.11 10.13
C GLY A 11 -5.90 -24.14 8.92
N ALA A 12 -6.64 -24.50 7.88
CA ALA A 12 -6.82 -23.64 6.70
C ALA A 12 -7.46 -22.31 7.06
N LEU A 13 -8.54 -22.33 7.86
CA LEU A 13 -9.24 -21.11 8.29
C LEU A 13 -8.37 -20.23 9.20
N CYS A 14 -7.58 -20.83 10.10
CA CYS A 14 -6.63 -20.09 10.93
C CYS A 14 -5.55 -19.40 10.09
N LEU A 15 -4.98 -20.10 9.11
CA LEU A 15 -3.96 -19.52 8.22
C LEU A 15 -4.54 -18.42 7.33
N LEU A 16 -5.74 -18.61 6.78
CA LEU A 16 -6.45 -17.58 6.01
C LEU A 16 -6.76 -16.34 6.85
N GLY A 17 -7.26 -16.55 8.08
CA GLY A 17 -7.55 -15.45 9.01
C GLY A 17 -6.29 -14.65 9.37
N LEU A 18 -5.19 -15.35 9.63
CA LEU A 18 -3.90 -14.70 9.90
C LEU A 18 -3.39 -13.93 8.69
N GLY A 19 -3.47 -14.52 7.49
CA GLY A 19 -3.09 -13.86 6.25
C GLY A 19 -3.92 -12.60 5.98
N TYR A 20 -5.22 -12.65 6.25
CA TYR A 20 -6.11 -11.48 6.12
C TYR A 20 -5.77 -10.37 7.12
N LEU A 21 -5.40 -10.74 8.34
CA LEU A 21 -4.94 -9.79 9.35
C LEU A 21 -3.68 -9.05 8.90
N PHE A 22 -2.68 -9.79 8.39
CA PHE A 22 -1.47 -9.17 7.84
C PHE A 22 -1.75 -8.29 6.62
N ALA A 23 -2.67 -8.70 5.74
CA ALA A 23 -3.09 -7.88 4.62
C ALA A 23 -3.74 -6.56 5.06
N ALA A 24 -4.60 -6.60 6.09
CA ALA A 24 -5.22 -5.40 6.65
C ALA A 24 -4.19 -4.45 7.28
N ILE A 25 -3.23 -5.00 8.04
CA ILE A 25 -2.11 -4.22 8.60
C ILE A 25 -1.28 -3.59 7.48
N TYR A 26 -0.99 -4.34 6.42
CA TYR A 26 -0.24 -3.83 5.27
C TYR A 26 -0.98 -2.69 4.56
N VAL A 27 -2.27 -2.83 4.29
CA VAL A 27 -3.09 -1.77 3.66
C VAL A 27 -3.05 -0.50 4.51
N PHE A 28 -3.23 -0.65 5.83
CA PHE A 28 -3.14 0.49 6.74
C PHE A 28 -1.76 1.15 6.69
N ALA A 29 -0.69 0.37 6.82
CA ALA A 29 0.68 0.90 6.84
C ALA A 29 1.11 1.53 5.50
N ALA A 30 0.61 1.00 4.37
CA ALA A 30 1.01 1.45 3.04
C ALA A 30 0.23 2.67 2.54
N HIS A 31 -0.99 2.90 3.05
CA HIS A 31 -1.87 3.93 2.48
C HIS A 31 -2.31 5.01 3.45
N SER A 32 -2.22 4.78 4.79
CA SER A 32 -2.68 5.77 5.76
C SER A 32 -1.88 7.07 5.68
N GLY A 33 -2.57 8.19 5.75
CA GLY A 33 -2.00 9.53 5.81
C GLY A 33 -1.59 10.14 4.46
N ALA A 34 -1.93 9.52 3.33
CA ALA A 34 -1.66 10.08 2.01
C ALA A 34 -2.41 11.40 1.75
N ASP A 35 -3.55 11.59 2.41
CA ASP A 35 -4.34 12.85 2.40
C ASP A 35 -3.82 13.91 3.40
N GLY A 36 -2.75 13.61 4.15
CA GLY A 36 -2.18 14.47 5.19
C GLY A 36 -2.91 14.40 6.54
N LEU A 37 -3.94 13.56 6.69
CA LEU A 37 -4.65 13.33 7.93
C LEU A 37 -4.26 11.99 8.56
N PRO A 38 -4.24 11.88 9.91
CA PRO A 38 -3.87 10.62 10.56
C PRO A 38 -4.96 9.55 10.36
N GLY A 39 -4.53 8.33 10.03
CA GLY A 39 -5.42 7.19 9.85
C GLY A 39 -5.58 6.79 8.38
N LEU A 40 -6.39 5.76 8.13
CA LEU A 40 -6.72 5.31 6.78
C LEU A 40 -8.10 5.83 6.39
N SER A 41 -8.15 6.60 5.33
CA SER A 41 -9.37 7.19 4.75
C SER A 41 -9.68 6.63 3.36
N VAL A 42 -10.87 6.93 2.84
CA VAL A 42 -11.22 6.64 1.44
C VAL A 42 -10.41 7.53 0.49
N ASP A 43 -10.08 8.74 0.92
CA ASP A 43 -9.31 9.67 0.11
C ASP A 43 -7.85 9.25 -0.01
N ASP A 44 -7.25 8.64 1.02
CA ASP A 44 -5.94 7.98 0.92
C ASP A 44 -5.91 6.93 -0.21
N ILE A 45 -6.95 6.09 -0.28
CA ILE A 45 -7.06 5.07 -1.32
C ILE A 45 -7.23 5.71 -2.70
N LYS A 46 -8.06 6.76 -2.82
CA LYS A 46 -8.22 7.49 -4.08
C LYS A 46 -6.91 8.12 -4.53
N ILE A 47 -6.20 8.81 -3.65
CA ILE A 47 -4.89 9.43 -3.95
C ILE A 47 -3.92 8.36 -4.46
N THR A 48 -3.83 7.23 -3.79
CA THR A 48 -2.93 6.14 -4.19
C THR A 48 -3.19 5.64 -5.61
N TYR A 49 -4.46 5.50 -6.02
CA TYR A 49 -4.80 4.89 -7.32
C TYR A 49 -5.07 5.91 -8.43
N SER A 50 -5.62 7.06 -8.09
CA SER A 50 -6.02 8.08 -9.07
C SER A 50 -5.10 9.30 -9.09
N GLY A 51 -4.19 9.38 -8.13
CA GLY A 51 -3.36 10.55 -7.91
C GLY A 51 -4.13 11.72 -7.29
N SER A 52 -3.43 12.83 -7.12
CA SER A 52 -3.97 14.08 -6.63
C SER A 52 -3.50 15.26 -7.48
N ALA A 53 -4.44 16.13 -7.85
CA ALA A 53 -4.09 17.38 -8.53
C ALA A 53 -3.39 18.40 -7.60
N GLU A 54 -3.53 18.22 -6.29
CA GLU A 54 -3.08 19.16 -5.27
C GLU A 54 -1.77 18.75 -4.60
N THR A 55 -1.36 17.50 -4.75
CA THR A 55 -0.15 16.95 -4.14
C THR A 55 0.78 16.33 -5.17
N THR A 56 2.06 16.23 -4.83
CA THR A 56 3.04 15.49 -5.61
C THR A 56 3.16 14.05 -5.08
N GLN A 57 3.68 13.14 -5.90
CA GLN A 57 3.91 11.76 -5.48
C GLN A 57 4.85 11.68 -4.26
N LEU A 58 5.92 12.50 -4.26
CA LEU A 58 6.84 12.57 -3.14
C LEU A 58 6.16 13.11 -1.88
N GLN A 59 5.32 14.15 -2.00
CA GLN A 59 4.57 14.70 -0.87
C GLN A 59 3.63 13.66 -0.26
N SER A 60 2.86 12.96 -1.07
CA SER A 60 1.95 11.90 -0.60
C SER A 60 2.71 10.76 0.11
N ALA A 61 3.89 10.37 -0.41
CA ALA A 61 4.73 9.38 0.23
C ALA A 61 5.28 9.84 1.59
N LEU A 62 5.76 11.08 1.67
CA LEU A 62 6.32 11.67 2.88
C LEU A 62 5.27 11.89 3.99
N GLN A 63 4.05 12.22 3.63
CA GLN A 63 2.94 12.37 4.58
C GLN A 63 2.33 11.03 4.99
N GLY A 64 2.41 10.02 4.11
CA GLY A 64 1.88 8.68 4.31
C GLY A 64 2.95 7.65 4.72
N PRO A 65 3.24 6.65 3.87
CA PRO A 65 4.04 5.47 4.23
C PRO A 65 5.48 5.78 4.65
N MET A 66 6.06 6.90 4.20
CA MET A 66 7.42 7.32 4.53
C MET A 66 7.51 8.27 5.72
N SER A 67 6.39 8.70 6.30
CA SER A 67 6.35 9.71 7.39
C SER A 67 7.15 9.31 8.63
N GLY A 68 7.25 8.02 8.92
CA GLY A 68 8.01 7.47 10.05
C GLY A 68 9.49 7.15 9.75
N MET A 69 9.93 7.32 8.51
CA MET A 69 11.28 6.94 8.08
C MET A 69 12.28 8.08 8.17
N LEU A 70 11.82 9.33 8.28
CA LEU A 70 12.66 10.51 8.39
C LEU A 70 12.55 11.16 9.78
N PRO A 71 13.62 11.80 10.25
CA PRO A 71 13.52 12.75 11.39
C PRO A 71 12.50 13.85 11.08
N GLN A 72 11.72 14.26 12.06
CA GLN A 72 10.64 15.25 11.88
C GLN A 72 11.14 16.59 11.29
N LYS A 73 12.38 16.99 11.62
CA LYS A 73 12.99 18.18 11.06
C LYS A 73 13.20 18.04 9.55
N ASP A 74 13.78 16.93 9.13
CA ASP A 74 14.11 16.66 7.71
C ASP A 74 12.83 16.48 6.89
N LEU A 75 11.81 15.83 7.47
CA LEU A 75 10.48 15.71 6.88
C LEU A 75 9.85 17.10 6.64
N ALA A 76 9.88 17.97 7.64
CA ALA A 76 9.33 19.32 7.51
C ALA A 76 10.08 20.14 6.45
N GLU A 77 11.41 20.03 6.38
CA GLU A 77 12.24 20.74 5.41
C GLU A 77 11.96 20.24 3.96
N MET A 78 11.80 18.95 3.77
CA MET A 78 11.44 18.38 2.46
C MET A 78 10.03 18.82 2.02
N LEU A 79 9.04 18.79 2.90
CA LEU A 79 7.67 19.23 2.59
C LEU A 79 7.62 20.72 2.26
N GLU A 80 8.39 21.56 2.99
CA GLU A 80 8.52 22.98 2.67
C GLU A 80 9.14 23.21 1.30
N TRP A 81 10.24 22.52 1.00
CA TRP A 81 10.91 22.60 -0.30
C TRP A 81 9.96 22.22 -1.45
N ILE A 82 9.15 21.16 -1.31
CA ILE A 82 8.14 20.77 -2.30
C ILE A 82 7.12 21.90 -2.48
N ARG A 83 6.62 22.46 -1.40
CA ARG A 83 5.63 23.56 -1.39
C ARG A 83 6.17 24.84 -2.07
N GLU A 84 7.45 25.10 -1.96
CA GLU A 84 8.14 26.21 -2.63
C GLU A 84 8.45 25.96 -4.11
N GLY A 85 7.99 24.83 -4.66
CA GLY A 85 8.14 24.50 -6.08
C GLY A 85 9.39 23.68 -6.40
N ALA A 86 9.99 23.02 -5.43
CA ALA A 86 11.06 22.02 -5.58
C ALA A 86 12.23 22.47 -6.48
N ASN A 87 12.75 23.63 -6.21
CA ASN A 87 13.79 24.27 -7.03
C ASN A 87 15.14 23.55 -6.89
N LYS A 88 15.84 23.34 -8.04
CA LYS A 88 17.17 22.69 -8.07
C LYS A 88 18.22 23.38 -7.20
N ARG A 89 18.20 24.70 -7.11
CA ARG A 89 19.17 25.45 -6.32
C ARG A 89 19.02 25.18 -4.82
N THR A 90 17.78 25.14 -4.33
CA THR A 90 17.49 24.82 -2.93
C THR A 90 17.70 23.33 -2.65
N TYR A 91 17.45 22.44 -3.64
CA TYR A 91 17.78 21.03 -3.54
C TYR A 91 19.27 20.84 -3.19
N THR A 92 20.18 21.36 -4.02
CA THR A 92 21.62 21.21 -3.81
C THR A 92 22.12 21.89 -2.53
N ALA A 93 21.39 22.89 -2.02
CA ALA A 93 21.79 23.61 -0.81
C ALA A 93 21.47 22.86 0.48
N SER A 94 20.36 22.11 0.54
CA SER A 94 19.90 21.50 1.79
C SER A 94 19.26 20.11 1.62
N ILE A 95 18.47 19.89 0.56
CA ILE A 95 17.68 18.67 0.40
C ILE A 95 18.52 17.47 0.01
N GLU A 96 19.55 17.66 -0.80
CA GLU A 96 20.45 16.61 -1.29
C GLU A 96 21.04 15.80 -0.12
N ALA A 97 21.53 16.46 0.91
CA ALA A 97 22.06 15.80 2.11
C ALA A 97 21.01 14.98 2.87
N ILE A 98 19.76 15.46 2.91
CA ILE A 98 18.63 14.73 3.52
C ILE A 98 18.33 13.45 2.72
N VAL A 99 18.27 13.57 1.40
CA VAL A 99 18.00 12.45 0.48
C VAL A 99 19.12 11.40 0.58
N GLU A 100 20.38 11.82 0.52
CA GLU A 100 21.53 10.93 0.65
C GLU A 100 21.52 10.15 1.97
N THR A 101 21.21 10.84 3.06
CA THR A 101 21.29 10.26 4.41
C THR A 101 20.10 9.33 4.71
N ASN A 102 18.90 9.68 4.27
CA ASN A 102 17.68 9.01 4.72
C ASN A 102 17.00 8.18 3.64
N CYS A 103 17.21 8.48 2.35
CA CYS A 103 16.44 7.86 1.25
C CYS A 103 17.24 6.85 0.44
N LEU A 104 18.51 7.14 0.12
CA LEU A 104 19.29 6.32 -0.82
C LEU A 104 19.62 4.92 -0.29
N SER A 105 19.43 4.63 0.99
CA SER A 105 19.56 3.27 1.52
C SER A 105 18.57 2.27 0.88
N CYS A 106 17.45 2.77 0.36
CA CYS A 106 16.41 1.97 -0.32
C CYS A 106 16.11 2.48 -1.74
N HIS A 107 16.31 3.77 -2.01
CA HIS A 107 15.95 4.46 -3.24
C HIS A 107 17.17 4.81 -4.12
N ASP A 108 18.17 3.95 -4.16
CA ASP A 108 19.41 4.09 -4.93
C ASP A 108 19.30 3.63 -6.40
N GLY A 109 18.11 3.21 -6.84
CA GLY A 109 17.86 2.69 -8.18
C GLY A 109 18.16 1.19 -8.34
N SER A 110 18.69 0.50 -7.34
CA SER A 110 18.93 -0.95 -7.41
C SER A 110 17.65 -1.78 -7.38
N ASN A 111 16.59 -1.25 -6.78
CA ASN A 111 15.29 -1.90 -6.69
C ASN A 111 14.33 -1.36 -7.76
N PRO A 112 13.94 -2.16 -8.78
CA PRO A 112 13.05 -1.70 -9.86
C PRO A 112 11.61 -1.40 -9.42
N HIS A 113 11.25 -1.68 -8.16
CA HIS A 113 9.93 -1.43 -7.59
C HIS A 113 9.88 -0.14 -6.75
N LEU A 114 11.00 0.51 -6.54
CA LEU A 114 11.11 1.78 -5.82
C LEU A 114 11.62 2.86 -6.78
N SER A 115 11.09 4.07 -6.63
CA SER A 115 11.58 5.22 -7.39
C SER A 115 13.04 5.47 -7.03
N ASN A 116 13.88 5.66 -8.02
CA ASN A 116 15.25 6.12 -7.81
C ASN A 116 15.21 7.59 -7.34
N LEU A 117 15.90 7.93 -6.27
CA LEU A 117 16.01 9.29 -5.76
C LEU A 117 17.46 9.83 -5.79
N ASP A 118 18.36 9.12 -6.47
CA ASP A 118 19.76 9.56 -6.61
C ASP A 118 19.85 10.75 -7.57
N GLY A 119 20.10 11.92 -7.02
CA GLY A 119 20.23 13.18 -7.74
C GLY A 119 18.91 13.90 -8.06
N PHE A 120 19.05 15.20 -8.31
CA PHE A 120 17.91 16.11 -8.54
C PHE A 120 16.98 15.66 -9.66
N GLU A 121 17.51 15.16 -10.77
CA GLU A 121 16.69 14.79 -11.94
C GLU A 121 15.68 13.68 -11.58
N ASN A 122 16.13 12.65 -10.85
CA ASN A 122 15.27 11.58 -10.40
C ASN A 122 14.24 12.05 -9.35
N VAL A 123 14.67 12.90 -8.41
CA VAL A 123 13.76 13.49 -7.42
C VAL A 123 12.71 14.38 -8.09
N SER A 124 13.09 15.12 -9.15
CA SER A 124 12.16 15.99 -9.89
C SER A 124 11.02 15.21 -10.57
N GLU A 125 11.24 13.96 -10.96
CA GLU A 125 10.19 13.11 -11.54
C GLU A 125 9.08 12.79 -10.52
N VAL A 126 9.45 12.52 -9.26
CA VAL A 126 8.48 12.22 -8.20
C VAL A 126 7.90 13.47 -7.53
N VAL A 127 8.45 14.64 -7.79
CA VAL A 127 7.88 15.94 -7.42
C VAL A 127 6.90 16.45 -8.48
N ALA A 128 6.83 15.83 -9.65
CA ALA A 128 5.75 16.08 -10.60
C ALA A 128 4.37 15.77 -9.99
N GLN A 129 3.32 16.31 -10.61
CA GLN A 129 1.96 16.05 -10.18
C GLN A 129 1.71 14.54 -9.99
N ASP A 130 1.07 14.18 -8.90
CA ASP A 130 0.72 12.80 -8.61
C ASP A 130 -0.37 12.31 -9.58
N THR A 131 0.00 11.42 -10.48
CA THR A 131 -0.90 10.78 -11.44
C THR A 131 -1.46 9.45 -10.94
N GLY A 132 -1.13 9.06 -9.70
CA GLY A 132 -1.55 7.79 -9.10
C GLY A 132 -0.74 6.58 -9.57
N ALA A 133 -1.27 5.40 -9.30
CA ALA A 133 -0.64 4.15 -9.66
C ALA A 133 -0.60 3.96 -11.19
N ASP A 134 0.55 3.57 -11.72
CA ASP A 134 0.68 3.25 -13.14
C ASP A 134 -0.14 2.00 -13.52
N LEU A 135 -0.53 1.90 -14.79
CA LEU A 135 -1.39 0.83 -15.29
C LEU A 135 -0.78 -0.56 -15.04
N SER A 136 0.53 -0.71 -15.16
CA SER A 136 1.21 -2.00 -14.96
C SER A 136 1.13 -2.47 -13.51
N SER A 137 1.27 -1.54 -12.57
CA SER A 137 1.09 -1.79 -11.14
C SER A 137 -0.34 -2.18 -10.81
N VAL A 138 -1.34 -1.46 -11.35
CA VAL A 138 -2.76 -1.79 -11.15
C VAL A 138 -3.10 -3.17 -11.70
N VAL A 139 -2.65 -3.50 -12.92
CA VAL A 139 -2.88 -4.81 -13.55
C VAL A 139 -2.23 -5.92 -12.72
N ARG A 140 -0.98 -5.75 -12.28
CA ARG A 140 -0.27 -6.73 -11.46
C ARG A 140 -0.97 -6.97 -10.12
N VAL A 141 -1.35 -5.91 -9.42
CA VAL A 141 -2.04 -6.01 -8.12
C VAL A 141 -3.42 -6.66 -8.31
N SER A 142 -4.17 -6.26 -9.34
CA SER A 142 -5.48 -6.83 -9.67
C SER A 142 -5.38 -8.33 -9.97
N HIS A 143 -4.39 -8.75 -10.77
CA HIS A 143 -4.14 -10.16 -11.08
C HIS A 143 -3.92 -10.98 -9.81
N ILE A 144 -3.01 -10.54 -8.93
CA ILE A 144 -2.71 -11.25 -7.68
C ILE A 144 -3.94 -11.32 -6.77
N HIS A 145 -4.67 -10.21 -6.62
CA HIS A 145 -5.85 -10.16 -5.76
C HIS A 145 -7.01 -11.00 -6.30
N LEU A 146 -7.28 -10.96 -7.60
CA LEU A 146 -8.35 -11.76 -8.20
C LEU A 146 -8.11 -13.27 -7.98
N PHE A 147 -6.91 -13.76 -8.25
CA PHE A 147 -6.57 -15.15 -7.99
C PHE A 147 -6.63 -15.49 -6.49
N GLY A 148 -5.98 -14.66 -5.65
CA GLY A 148 -5.95 -14.86 -4.21
C GLY A 148 -7.34 -14.88 -3.59
N LEU A 149 -8.18 -13.90 -3.90
CA LEU A 149 -9.58 -13.83 -3.41
C LEU A 149 -10.41 -15.00 -3.92
N THR A 150 -10.26 -15.39 -5.18
CA THR A 150 -10.96 -16.55 -5.74
C THR A 150 -10.61 -17.83 -4.97
N PHE A 151 -9.34 -18.09 -4.71
CA PHE A 151 -8.93 -19.24 -3.92
C PHE A 151 -9.44 -19.19 -2.48
N ILE A 152 -9.36 -18.04 -1.83
CA ILE A 152 -9.87 -17.85 -0.47
C ILE A 152 -11.38 -18.13 -0.42
N LEU A 153 -12.15 -17.55 -1.33
CA LEU A 153 -13.59 -17.75 -1.42
C LEU A 153 -13.93 -19.22 -1.69
N CYS A 154 -13.23 -19.87 -2.63
CA CYS A 154 -13.43 -21.30 -2.91
C CYS A 154 -13.19 -22.16 -1.65
N VAL A 155 -12.13 -21.91 -0.89
CA VAL A 155 -11.84 -22.65 0.35
C VAL A 155 -12.91 -22.41 1.40
N ILE A 156 -13.29 -21.14 1.62
CA ILE A 156 -14.33 -20.78 2.60
C ILE A 156 -15.68 -21.45 2.24
N VAL A 157 -16.10 -21.32 0.98
CA VAL A 157 -17.35 -21.92 0.48
C VAL A 157 -17.29 -23.43 0.58
N PHE A 158 -16.17 -24.06 0.23
CA PHE A 158 -15.96 -25.49 0.35
C PHE A 158 -16.11 -25.96 1.81
N VAL A 159 -15.42 -25.30 2.77
CA VAL A 159 -15.53 -25.59 4.20
C VAL A 159 -16.97 -25.40 4.69
N PHE A 160 -17.60 -24.29 4.32
CA PHE A 160 -18.96 -23.96 4.71
C PHE A 160 -19.97 -24.93 4.13
N SER A 161 -19.74 -25.46 2.92
CA SER A 161 -20.58 -26.48 2.30
C SER A 161 -20.71 -27.76 3.14
N HIS A 162 -19.71 -28.06 3.97
CA HIS A 162 -19.70 -29.20 4.89
C HIS A 162 -20.26 -28.89 6.29
N ALA A 163 -20.56 -27.62 6.59
CA ALA A 163 -21.15 -27.24 7.87
C ALA A 163 -22.60 -27.75 7.98
N TYR A 164 -22.97 -28.24 9.16
CA TYR A 164 -24.36 -28.61 9.45
C TYR A 164 -25.16 -27.35 9.77
N MET A 165 -26.07 -26.98 8.87
CA MET A 165 -26.94 -25.83 9.05
C MET A 165 -28.37 -26.14 8.64
N ARG A 166 -29.33 -25.78 9.49
CA ARG A 166 -30.76 -25.80 9.18
C ARG A 166 -31.32 -24.39 9.35
N PRO A 167 -32.15 -23.89 8.43
CA PRO A 167 -32.65 -24.55 7.23
C PRO A 167 -31.60 -24.52 6.07
N VAL A 168 -31.65 -25.53 5.20
CA VAL A 168 -30.70 -25.74 4.09
C VAL A 168 -30.71 -24.58 3.08
N TRP A 169 -31.85 -23.95 2.88
CA TRP A 169 -31.96 -22.81 1.94
C TRP A 169 -31.09 -21.60 2.34
N LEU A 170 -30.92 -21.37 3.65
CA LEU A 170 -30.06 -20.30 4.16
C LEU A 170 -28.59 -20.55 3.79
N LYS A 171 -28.17 -21.80 3.83
CA LYS A 171 -26.83 -22.22 3.40
C LYS A 171 -26.60 -21.94 1.90
N SER A 172 -27.60 -22.26 1.06
CA SER A 172 -27.54 -22.00 -0.37
C SER A 172 -27.48 -20.49 -0.68
N LEU A 173 -28.21 -19.68 0.07
CA LEU A 173 -28.22 -18.23 -0.07
C LEU A 173 -26.85 -17.58 0.27
N VAL A 174 -26.14 -18.14 1.24
CA VAL A 174 -24.79 -17.64 1.63
C VAL A 174 -23.72 -18.07 0.63
N ILE A 175 -23.93 -19.20 -0.08
CA ILE A 175 -22.97 -19.72 -1.06
C ILE A 175 -23.14 -19.05 -2.44
N ALA A 176 -24.38 -18.61 -2.79
CA ALA A 176 -24.70 -17.97 -4.06
C ALA A 176 -24.21 -16.51 -4.14
#